data_35daf078edff5c5fbd8f820ab1e30291
#
_entry.id   35daf078edff5c5fbd8f820ab1e30291
#
_cell.length_a   1.000
_cell.length_b   1.000
_cell.length_c   1.000
_cell.angle_alpha   90.00
_cell.angle_beta   90.00
_cell.angle_gamma   90.00
#
_symmetry.space_group_name_H-M   'P 1'
#
loop_
_entity.id
_entity.type
_entity.pdbx_description
1 polymer ?
#
loop_
_entity_poly.entity_id
_entity_poly.type
_entity_poly.pdbx_seq_one_letter_code
_entity_poly.pdbx_strand_id
1 'polypeptide(L)'
;EEDLRTLEKIKLLRRLGVSVEEVRELVRGGETMETVLDRRLAALGGQRASLGRVQAVCGALRDAGVSFDELDAGRYLQDLDAPALPEENGTWWTKTQAPDLPAGDALPTVYNVPRRLLARLFDCLLVTLALLAALCLAGYNPARANSLAISLGITVLLGLLEPLCLRLFAATPGKALLGMRLTAPDGEKLSYGAGVNRYLRMLWHGLGCYIPIWSLVQLYRSAARCANQEPQPWDEGVAYTAAPFRLRYALAFTAVGAAVLLGSESVNCASQLPPNRGELTVAEFAENFNRQADYVGADLGGYLDETGSWQEVPAPPNVIRFDMEQLPGAEQFRYTVEDGRLTAVILSGEVENTAEWYHLPTERMAVALMAFAWAREDASFWTGPRKDQLAALDALDWEDGLSLRQGDLAITLETENKGFAVSGTTGIAVPVNETDNRFAFTFTMAVEP
;
A
#
# COMPACT_ATOMS: atom_id res chain seq x y z
N GLU A 1 1.33 -62.30 14.44
CA GLU A 1 0.88 -61.46 15.56
C GLU A 1 2.05 -60.62 16.15
N GLU A 2 3.24 -61.20 16.30
CA GLU A 2 4.43 -60.52 16.88
C GLU A 2 4.89 -59.36 15.99
N ASP A 3 4.93 -59.56 14.68
CA ASP A 3 5.29 -58.50 13.71
C ASP A 3 4.26 -57.33 13.70
N LEU A 4 2.99 -57.62 13.93
CA LEU A 4 1.93 -56.61 14.00
C LEU A 4 2.10 -55.71 15.23
N ARG A 5 2.41 -56.31 16.37
CA ARG A 5 2.72 -55.61 17.64
C ARG A 5 3.97 -54.73 17.51
N THR A 6 5.00 -55.22 16.84
CA THR A 6 6.22 -54.47 16.59
C THR A 6 5.93 -53.24 15.69
N LEU A 7 5.12 -53.40 14.68
CA LEU A 7 4.69 -52.31 13.80
C LEU A 7 3.91 -51.23 14.55
N GLU A 8 3.03 -51.64 15.49
CA GLU A 8 2.30 -50.70 16.34
C GLU A 8 3.21 -49.91 17.29
N LYS A 9 4.18 -50.55 17.88
CA LYS A 9 5.23 -49.90 18.72
C LYS A 9 6.00 -48.83 17.89
N ILE A 10 6.44 -49.18 16.70
CA ILE A 10 7.14 -48.27 15.80
C ILE A 10 6.21 -47.10 15.41
N LYS A 11 4.93 -47.37 15.07
CA LYS A 11 3.94 -46.36 14.73
C LYS A 11 3.71 -45.38 15.92
N LEU A 12 3.63 -45.86 17.13
CA LEU A 12 3.50 -45.02 18.31
C LEU A 12 4.71 -44.08 18.48
N LEU A 13 5.94 -44.60 18.48
CA LEU A 13 7.16 -43.80 18.59
C LEU A 13 7.31 -42.77 17.50
N ARG A 14 6.95 -43.13 16.27
CA ARG A 14 6.93 -42.18 15.13
C ARG A 14 5.90 -41.06 15.33
N ARG A 15 4.72 -41.35 15.88
CA ARG A 15 3.70 -40.32 16.22
C ARG A 15 4.15 -39.42 17.38
N LEU A 16 4.96 -39.92 18.28
CA LEU A 16 5.62 -39.13 19.34
C LEU A 16 6.77 -38.25 18.76
N GLY A 17 7.14 -38.44 17.51
CA GLY A 17 8.17 -37.66 16.81
C GLY A 17 9.59 -38.18 17.06
N VAL A 18 9.74 -39.43 17.48
CA VAL A 18 11.03 -40.10 17.58
C VAL A 18 11.53 -40.45 16.18
N SER A 19 12.80 -40.20 15.85
CA SER A 19 13.39 -40.46 14.53
C SER A 19 13.49 -41.96 14.22
N VAL A 20 13.65 -42.32 12.95
CA VAL A 20 13.82 -43.73 12.55
C VAL A 20 15.12 -44.30 13.08
N GLU A 21 16.17 -43.47 13.17
CA GLU A 21 17.47 -43.81 13.74
C GLU A 21 17.38 -44.15 15.23
N GLU A 22 16.69 -43.29 15.97
CA GLU A 22 16.46 -43.54 17.42
C GLU A 22 15.62 -44.78 17.66
N VAL A 23 14.59 -45.04 16.83
CA VAL A 23 13.80 -46.29 16.91
C VAL A 23 14.69 -47.50 16.62
N ARG A 24 15.60 -47.41 15.67
CA ARG A 24 16.53 -48.49 15.31
C ARG A 24 17.51 -48.78 16.46
N GLU A 25 18.03 -47.76 17.12
CA GLU A 25 18.93 -47.93 18.28
C GLU A 25 18.19 -48.50 19.50
N LEU A 26 16.93 -48.10 19.73
CA LEU A 26 16.07 -48.73 20.74
C LEU A 26 15.87 -50.23 20.51
N VAL A 27 15.57 -50.64 19.26
CA VAL A 27 15.38 -52.06 18.92
C VAL A 27 16.67 -52.86 19.06
N ARG A 28 17.83 -52.24 18.80
CA ARG A 28 19.16 -52.88 18.99
C ARG A 28 19.64 -52.92 20.44
N GLY A 29 18.93 -52.24 21.36
CA GLY A 29 19.35 -52.12 22.74
C GLY A 29 20.50 -51.16 22.99
N GLY A 30 20.81 -50.28 22.01
CA GLY A 30 21.87 -49.27 22.13
C GLY A 30 21.49 -48.04 22.95
N GLU A 31 20.20 -47.72 23.03
CA GLU A 31 19.66 -46.68 23.89
C GLU A 31 18.49 -47.21 24.74
N THR A 32 18.18 -46.50 25.85
CA THR A 32 17.01 -46.84 26.66
C THR A 32 15.79 -45.99 26.24
N MET A 33 14.58 -46.49 26.43
CA MET A 33 13.35 -45.76 26.18
C MET A 33 13.32 -44.42 26.95
N GLU A 34 13.79 -44.43 28.21
CA GLU A 34 13.87 -43.25 29.08
C GLU A 34 14.72 -42.13 28.43
N THR A 35 15.93 -42.45 27.99
CA THR A 35 16.87 -41.48 27.38
C THR A 35 16.27 -40.83 26.13
N VAL A 36 15.63 -41.63 25.26
CA VAL A 36 15.00 -41.12 24.05
C VAL A 36 13.79 -40.24 24.34
N LEU A 37 12.97 -40.61 25.32
CA LEU A 37 11.79 -39.82 25.72
C LEU A 37 12.20 -38.53 26.44
N ASP A 38 13.23 -38.54 27.30
CA ASP A 38 13.75 -37.32 27.96
C ASP A 38 14.30 -36.33 26.95
N ARG A 39 15.05 -36.79 25.94
CA ARG A 39 15.52 -35.96 24.84
C ARG A 39 14.33 -35.36 24.06
N ARG A 40 13.29 -36.15 23.84
CA ARG A 40 12.09 -35.70 23.15
C ARG A 40 11.27 -34.71 23.99
N LEU A 41 11.12 -34.93 25.26
CA LEU A 41 10.46 -34.02 26.22
C LEU A 41 11.20 -32.68 26.30
N ALA A 42 12.53 -32.69 26.35
CA ALA A 42 13.33 -31.47 26.31
C ALA A 42 13.12 -30.70 25.00
N ALA A 43 13.10 -31.39 23.86
CA ALA A 43 12.80 -30.77 22.54
C ALA A 43 11.36 -30.22 22.47
N LEU A 44 10.39 -30.91 23.06
CA LEU A 44 9.00 -30.49 23.13
C LEU A 44 8.74 -29.37 24.14
N GLY A 45 9.59 -29.22 25.13
CA GLY A 45 9.53 -28.16 26.14
C GLY A 45 9.53 -26.76 25.50
N GLY A 46 10.12 -26.61 24.30
CA GLY A 46 10.10 -25.39 23.52
C GLY A 46 8.87 -25.21 22.61
N GLN A 47 7.99 -26.22 22.50
CA GLN A 47 6.83 -26.21 21.54
C GLN A 47 5.48 -26.38 22.25
N ARG A 48 5.30 -25.72 23.35
CA ARG A 48 4.35 -26.00 24.43
C ARG A 48 2.83 -26.08 24.11
N ALA A 49 2.30 -25.52 23.09
CA ALA A 49 0.84 -25.31 23.04
C ALA A 49 0.03 -26.36 22.25
N SER A 50 0.58 -27.00 21.22
CA SER A 50 -0.18 -27.93 20.37
C SER A 50 0.03 -29.42 20.69
N LEU A 51 0.92 -29.73 21.60
CA LEU A 51 1.40 -31.09 21.85
C LEU A 51 1.13 -31.62 23.27
N GLY A 52 0.21 -31.00 24.01
CA GLY A 52 -0.11 -31.39 25.39
C GLY A 52 -0.43 -32.88 25.53
N ARG A 53 -1.12 -33.49 24.56
CA ARG A 53 -1.41 -34.93 24.55
C ARG A 53 -0.14 -35.77 24.31
N VAL A 54 0.65 -35.35 23.32
CA VAL A 54 1.93 -36.05 23.03
C VAL A 54 2.87 -35.98 24.24
N GLN A 55 2.95 -34.83 24.89
CA GLN A 55 3.73 -34.60 26.08
C GLN A 55 3.22 -35.46 27.26
N ALA A 56 1.89 -35.53 27.43
CA ALA A 56 1.28 -36.38 28.48
C ALA A 56 1.57 -37.88 28.24
N VAL A 57 1.45 -38.35 26.99
CA VAL A 57 1.80 -39.74 26.67
C VAL A 57 3.29 -40.02 26.83
N CYS A 58 4.18 -39.09 26.44
CA CYS A 58 5.60 -39.23 26.68
C CYS A 58 5.92 -39.27 28.20
N GLY A 59 5.27 -38.43 29.00
CA GLY A 59 5.40 -38.42 30.43
C GLY A 59 4.94 -39.76 31.06
N ALA A 60 3.76 -40.23 30.69
CA ALA A 60 3.22 -41.49 31.16
C ALA A 60 4.12 -42.70 30.82
N LEU A 61 4.69 -42.72 29.62
CA LEU A 61 5.63 -43.77 29.18
C LEU A 61 6.93 -43.73 29.99
N ARG A 62 7.46 -42.52 30.22
CA ARG A 62 8.68 -42.34 31.03
C ARG A 62 8.46 -42.77 32.48
N ASP A 63 7.38 -42.32 33.09
CA ASP A 63 7.08 -42.57 34.50
C ASP A 63 6.71 -44.06 34.77
N ALA A 64 6.20 -44.73 33.73
CA ALA A 64 5.95 -46.18 33.77
C ALA A 64 7.23 -47.03 33.66
N GLY A 65 8.37 -46.43 33.21
CA GLY A 65 9.65 -47.13 33.08
C GLY A 65 9.65 -48.35 32.16
N VAL A 66 8.72 -48.40 31.18
CA VAL A 66 8.48 -49.59 30.34
C VAL A 66 9.58 -49.75 29.28
N SER A 67 10.12 -50.94 29.15
CA SER A 67 11.06 -51.27 28.06
C SER A 67 10.33 -51.39 26.73
N PHE A 68 11.07 -51.35 25.60
CA PHE A 68 10.46 -51.46 24.26
C PHE A 68 9.67 -52.76 24.09
N ASP A 69 10.16 -53.86 24.65
CA ASP A 69 9.50 -55.18 24.52
C ASP A 69 8.21 -55.29 25.32
N GLU A 70 8.11 -54.58 26.45
CA GLU A 70 6.96 -54.57 27.33
C GLU A 70 5.91 -53.50 26.97
N LEU A 71 6.16 -52.67 25.95
CA LEU A 71 5.33 -51.56 25.55
C LEU A 71 3.99 -52.06 24.96
N ASP A 72 2.88 -51.75 25.65
CA ASP A 72 1.51 -51.90 25.07
C ASP A 72 1.17 -50.67 24.23
N ALA A 73 1.58 -50.71 22.95
CA ALA A 73 1.38 -49.62 22.02
C ALA A 73 -0.10 -49.31 21.74
N GLY A 74 -1.00 -50.33 21.82
CA GLY A 74 -2.42 -50.18 21.52
C GLY A 74 -3.10 -49.18 22.45
N ARG A 75 -2.79 -49.23 23.74
CA ARG A 75 -3.34 -48.33 24.76
C ARG A 75 -2.96 -46.88 24.50
N TYR A 76 -1.69 -46.60 24.27
CA TYR A 76 -1.20 -45.23 24.07
C TYR A 76 -1.55 -44.64 22.71
N LEU A 77 -1.76 -45.48 21.68
CA LEU A 77 -2.33 -45.06 20.39
C LEU A 77 -3.77 -44.61 20.54
N GLN A 78 -4.60 -45.30 21.35
CA GLN A 78 -5.95 -44.87 21.63
C GLN A 78 -6.02 -43.47 22.29
N ASP A 79 -5.12 -43.21 23.24
CA ASP A 79 -5.04 -41.93 23.94
C ASP A 79 -4.63 -40.79 22.95
N LEU A 80 -3.81 -41.08 21.95
CA LEU A 80 -3.45 -40.13 20.87
C LEU A 80 -4.54 -39.95 19.83
N ASP A 81 -5.33 -40.99 19.54
CA ASP A 81 -6.43 -41.00 18.55
C ASP A 81 -7.77 -40.57 19.16
N ALA A 82 -7.89 -40.48 20.49
CA ALA A 82 -9.11 -40.05 21.15
C ALA A 82 -9.58 -38.72 20.54
N PRO A 83 -10.89 -38.63 20.16
CA PRO A 83 -11.41 -37.38 19.62
C PRO A 83 -11.16 -36.27 20.62
N ALA A 84 -10.65 -35.15 20.13
CA ALA A 84 -10.55 -33.96 20.96
C ALA A 84 -11.94 -33.67 21.51
N LEU A 85 -12.05 -33.44 22.83
CA LEU A 85 -13.27 -32.87 23.39
C LEU A 85 -13.70 -31.71 22.49
N PRO A 86 -14.99 -31.54 22.17
CA PRO A 86 -15.43 -30.52 21.27
C PRO A 86 -14.93 -29.18 21.78
N GLU A 87 -13.87 -28.67 21.16
CA GLU A 87 -13.47 -27.29 21.32
C GLU A 87 -14.60 -26.45 20.75
N GLU A 88 -15.21 -25.64 21.59
CA GLU A 88 -16.17 -24.64 21.18
C GLU A 88 -15.61 -23.89 19.97
N ASN A 89 -16.25 -24.06 18.82
CA ASN A 89 -16.19 -23.31 17.58
C ASN A 89 -14.99 -22.36 17.41
N GLY A 90 -13.79 -22.89 17.30
CA GLY A 90 -12.61 -22.11 16.94
C GLY A 90 -12.18 -22.42 15.51
N THR A 91 -12.23 -21.42 14.64
CA THR A 91 -11.58 -21.45 13.33
C THR A 91 -10.07 -21.72 13.51
N TRP A 92 -9.39 -22.32 12.51
CA TRP A 92 -7.97 -22.72 12.58
C TRP A 92 -7.00 -21.62 13.04
N TRP A 93 -7.38 -20.34 12.92
CA TRP A 93 -6.61 -19.17 13.44
C TRP A 93 -6.92 -18.83 14.91
N THR A 94 -7.91 -19.44 15.55
CA THR A 94 -8.19 -19.22 16.98
C THR A 94 -7.49 -20.23 17.89
N LYS A 95 -6.82 -21.23 17.32
CA LYS A 95 -6.16 -22.32 18.08
C LYS A 95 -4.86 -21.92 18.78
N THR A 96 -4.49 -20.65 18.76
CA THR A 96 -3.27 -20.19 19.42
C THR A 96 -3.59 -19.24 20.56
N GLN A 97 -4.34 -19.74 21.53
CA GLN A 97 -4.28 -19.14 22.86
C GLN A 97 -2.96 -19.59 23.50
N ALA A 98 -1.99 -18.65 23.59
CA ALA A 98 -0.99 -18.81 24.61
C ALA A 98 -1.75 -18.87 25.96
N PRO A 99 -1.53 -19.88 26.82
CA PRO A 99 -2.04 -19.83 28.16
C PRO A 99 -1.57 -18.53 28.82
N ASP A 100 -2.34 -17.99 29.76
CA ASP A 100 -1.91 -16.89 30.62
C ASP A 100 -0.69 -17.37 31.40
N LEU A 101 0.49 -17.24 30.78
CA LEU A 101 1.75 -17.61 31.41
C LEU A 101 2.20 -16.46 32.28
N PRO A 102 2.72 -16.77 33.51
CA PRO A 102 3.34 -15.76 34.34
C PRO A 102 4.45 -15.03 33.59
N ALA A 103 4.62 -13.75 33.90
CA ALA A 103 5.69 -12.94 33.33
C ALA A 103 7.05 -13.65 33.54
N GLY A 104 7.67 -14.10 32.44
CA GLY A 104 8.92 -14.86 32.47
C GLY A 104 8.96 -16.11 31.60
N ASP A 105 7.82 -16.69 31.25
CA ASP A 105 7.76 -17.83 30.33
C ASP A 105 7.76 -17.34 28.89
N ALA A 106 8.94 -17.18 28.31
CA ALA A 106 9.10 -16.79 26.90
C ALA A 106 8.60 -17.91 25.97
N LEU A 107 7.55 -17.66 25.23
CA LEU A 107 7.14 -18.53 24.13
C LEU A 107 7.84 -18.08 22.86
N PRO A 108 8.82 -18.82 22.34
CA PRO A 108 9.56 -18.43 21.14
C PRO A 108 8.75 -18.63 19.85
N THR A 109 7.58 -19.23 19.90
CA THR A 109 6.82 -19.66 18.74
C THR A 109 5.60 -18.81 18.50
N VAL A 110 5.50 -18.27 17.29
CA VAL A 110 4.41 -17.40 16.88
C VAL A 110 3.51 -18.12 15.90
N TYR A 111 2.36 -18.49 16.38
CA TYR A 111 1.40 -19.30 15.62
C TYR A 111 0.40 -18.49 14.79
N ASN A 112 0.32 -17.17 14.91
CA ASN A 112 -0.69 -16.34 14.24
C ASN A 112 -0.13 -15.61 13.02
N VAL A 113 0.31 -16.35 11.99
CA VAL A 113 0.88 -15.80 10.76
C VAL A 113 -0.06 -14.78 10.07
N PRO A 114 -1.35 -15.07 9.83
CA PRO A 114 -2.24 -14.12 9.16
C PRO A 114 -2.39 -12.82 9.95
N ARG A 115 -2.52 -12.91 11.26
CA ARG A 115 -2.70 -11.76 12.15
C ARG A 115 -1.46 -10.87 12.18
N ARG A 116 -0.26 -11.47 12.17
CA ARG A 116 1.02 -10.75 12.06
C ARG A 116 1.17 -10.07 10.70
N LEU A 117 0.81 -10.77 9.62
CA LEU A 117 0.85 -10.23 8.28
C LEU A 117 -0.09 -9.04 8.13
N LEU A 118 -1.35 -9.18 8.57
CA LEU A 118 -2.32 -8.08 8.54
C LEU A 118 -1.86 -6.87 9.35
N ALA A 119 -1.28 -7.08 10.55
CA ALA A 119 -0.70 -5.99 11.34
C ALA A 119 0.42 -5.29 10.57
N ARG A 120 1.30 -6.04 9.92
CA ARG A 120 2.41 -5.47 9.13
C ARG A 120 1.90 -4.69 7.92
N LEU A 121 0.96 -5.26 7.17
CA LEU A 121 0.34 -4.59 6.03
C LEU A 121 -0.35 -3.29 6.45
N PHE A 122 -1.03 -3.30 7.60
CA PHE A 122 -1.64 -2.09 8.14
C PHE A 122 -0.59 -1.02 8.51
N ASP A 123 0.50 -1.40 9.19
CA ASP A 123 1.57 -0.48 9.55
C ASP A 123 2.23 0.13 8.29
N CYS A 124 2.46 -0.70 7.25
CA CYS A 124 2.95 -0.23 5.95
C CYS A 124 1.96 0.73 5.29
N LEU A 125 0.67 0.38 5.24
CA LEU A 125 -0.38 1.21 4.68
C LEU A 125 -0.45 2.56 5.40
N LEU A 126 -0.47 2.54 6.73
CA LEU A 126 -0.54 3.76 7.54
C LEU A 126 0.62 4.72 7.26
N VAL A 127 1.85 4.21 7.21
CA VAL A 127 3.04 5.03 6.91
C VAL A 127 3.02 5.52 5.46
N THR A 128 2.60 4.67 4.51
CA THR A 128 2.46 5.05 3.10
C THR A 128 1.47 6.19 2.94
N LEU A 129 0.27 6.05 3.48
CA LEU A 129 -0.78 7.06 3.36
C LEU A 129 -0.42 8.35 4.11
N ALA A 130 0.25 8.25 5.26
CA ALA A 130 0.76 9.42 5.96
C ALA A 130 1.82 10.18 5.15
N LEU A 131 2.74 9.47 4.48
CA LEU A 131 3.73 10.08 3.60
C LEU A 131 3.09 10.75 2.38
N LEU A 132 2.16 10.05 1.72
CA LEU A 132 1.43 10.60 0.57
C LEU A 132 0.59 11.82 0.97
N ALA A 133 -0.11 11.76 2.11
CA ALA A 133 -0.85 12.90 2.64
C ALA A 133 0.07 14.10 2.95
N ALA A 134 1.26 13.85 3.52
CA ALA A 134 2.24 14.91 3.76
C ALA A 134 2.74 15.57 2.45
N LEU A 135 2.96 14.78 1.38
CA LEU A 135 3.29 15.30 0.05
C LEU A 135 2.15 16.16 -0.51
N CYS A 136 0.90 15.68 -0.44
CA CYS A 136 -0.27 16.44 -0.86
C CYS A 136 -0.39 17.79 -0.11
N LEU A 137 -0.24 17.76 1.22
CA LEU A 137 -0.29 18.98 2.04
C LEU A 137 0.87 19.94 1.76
N ALA A 138 2.02 19.42 1.33
CA ALA A 138 3.14 20.22 0.85
C ALA A 138 2.94 20.75 -0.58
N GLY A 139 1.82 20.40 -1.22
CA GLY A 139 1.49 20.83 -2.58
C GLY A 139 2.15 20.02 -3.69
N TYR A 140 2.76 18.89 -3.35
CA TYR A 140 3.31 17.96 -4.35
C TYR A 140 2.28 16.97 -4.81
N ASN A 141 2.25 16.70 -6.13
CA ASN A 141 1.43 15.65 -6.69
C ASN A 141 2.11 14.28 -6.46
N PRO A 142 1.52 13.38 -5.63
CA PRO A 142 2.12 12.08 -5.36
C PRO A 142 2.30 11.21 -6.60
N ALA A 143 1.46 11.37 -7.63
CA ALA A 143 1.54 10.61 -8.87
C ALA A 143 2.83 10.91 -9.67
N ARG A 144 3.44 12.08 -9.47
CA ARG A 144 4.72 12.47 -10.09
C ARG A 144 5.94 12.07 -9.27
N ALA A 145 5.73 11.62 -8.04
CA ALA A 145 6.84 11.23 -7.17
C ALA A 145 7.50 9.94 -7.68
N ASN A 146 8.83 9.89 -7.57
CA ASN A 146 9.59 8.70 -7.93
C ASN A 146 9.21 7.53 -7.01
N SER A 147 8.67 6.45 -7.58
CA SER A 147 8.19 5.28 -6.84
C SER A 147 9.28 4.61 -6.00
N LEU A 148 10.52 4.61 -6.48
CA LEU A 148 11.65 4.08 -5.73
C LEU A 148 11.97 4.95 -4.51
N ALA A 149 11.96 6.27 -4.67
CA ALA A 149 12.19 7.22 -3.57
C ALA A 149 11.09 7.09 -2.49
N ILE A 150 9.83 6.96 -2.90
CA ILE A 150 8.69 6.72 -1.99
C ILE A 150 8.90 5.40 -1.23
N SER A 151 9.24 4.30 -1.94
CA SER A 151 9.44 2.98 -1.32
C SER A 151 10.60 2.98 -0.31
N LEU A 152 11.71 3.65 -0.64
CA LEU A 152 12.83 3.84 0.26
C LEU A 152 12.44 4.71 1.47
N GLY A 153 11.71 5.79 1.24
CA GLY A 153 11.19 6.65 2.30
C GLY A 153 10.31 5.90 3.29
N ILE A 154 9.38 5.09 2.80
CA ILE A 154 8.51 4.23 3.64
C ILE A 154 9.36 3.24 4.44
N THR A 155 10.35 2.60 3.81
CA THR A 155 11.23 1.65 4.48
C THR A 155 12.02 2.30 5.61
N VAL A 156 12.58 3.48 5.37
CA VAL A 156 13.32 4.23 6.41
C VAL A 156 12.38 4.68 7.53
N LEU A 157 11.22 5.25 7.19
CA LEU A 157 10.23 5.69 8.18
C LEU A 157 9.75 4.54 9.07
N LEU A 158 9.45 3.39 8.49
CA LEU A 158 9.10 2.19 9.27
C LEU A 158 10.26 1.74 10.16
N GLY A 159 11.50 1.81 9.68
CA GLY A 159 12.70 1.50 10.45
C GLY A 159 12.92 2.41 11.65
N LEU A 160 12.42 3.63 11.61
CA LEU A 160 12.47 4.59 12.72
C LEU A 160 11.24 4.49 13.63
N LEU A 161 10.04 4.38 13.04
CA LEU A 161 8.78 4.43 13.78
C LEU A 161 8.44 3.10 14.48
N GLU A 162 8.70 1.94 13.85
CA GLU A 162 8.42 0.65 14.49
C GLU A 162 9.19 0.47 15.80
N PRO A 163 10.52 0.69 15.87
CA PRO A 163 11.26 0.63 17.12
C PRO A 163 10.79 1.63 18.16
N LEU A 164 10.41 2.83 17.74
CA LEU A 164 9.87 3.85 18.63
C LEU A 164 8.52 3.41 19.24
N CYS A 165 7.62 2.89 18.43
CA CYS A 165 6.34 2.34 18.90
C CYS A 165 6.53 1.18 19.85
N LEU A 166 7.47 0.26 19.58
CA LEU A 166 7.78 -0.86 20.45
C LEU A 166 8.34 -0.41 21.79
N ARG A 167 9.20 0.61 21.81
CA ARG A 167 9.74 1.21 23.03
C ARG A 167 8.66 1.91 23.86
N LEU A 168 7.74 2.64 23.22
CA LEU A 168 6.74 3.45 23.93
C LEU A 168 5.53 2.61 24.36
N PHE A 169 5.05 1.71 23.50
CA PHE A 169 3.76 1.04 23.62
C PHE A 169 3.84 -0.49 23.63
N ALA A 170 5.04 -1.07 23.46
CA ALA A 170 5.25 -2.51 23.24
C ALA A 170 4.45 -3.08 22.04
N ALA A 171 3.95 -2.23 21.16
CA ALA A 171 3.19 -2.60 19.98
C ALA A 171 3.27 -1.51 18.91
N THR A 172 3.19 -1.88 17.63
CA THR A 172 2.89 -0.94 16.54
C THR A 172 1.38 -0.73 16.44
N PRO A 173 0.89 0.32 15.73
CA PRO A 173 -0.55 0.53 15.55
C PRO A 173 -1.30 -0.71 15.05
N GLY A 174 -0.80 -1.36 13.98
CA GLY A 174 -1.42 -2.58 13.44
C GLY A 174 -1.40 -3.76 14.44
N LYS A 175 -0.31 -3.92 15.21
CA LYS A 175 -0.24 -4.94 16.25
C LYS A 175 -1.20 -4.64 17.41
N ALA A 176 -1.29 -3.39 17.84
CA ALA A 176 -2.20 -2.98 18.91
C ALA A 176 -3.68 -3.21 18.53
N LEU A 177 -4.06 -2.81 17.30
CA LEU A 177 -5.42 -3.04 16.78
C LEU A 177 -5.81 -4.52 16.75
N LEU A 178 -4.84 -5.39 16.50
CA LEU A 178 -5.04 -6.83 16.49
C LEU A 178 -4.71 -7.51 17.84
N GLY A 179 -4.51 -6.74 18.92
CA GLY A 179 -4.29 -7.25 20.27
C GLY A 179 -2.97 -8.00 20.44
N MET A 180 -1.91 -7.55 19.76
CA MET A 180 -0.57 -8.15 19.83
C MET A 180 0.40 -7.21 20.51
N ARG A 181 1.31 -7.76 21.34
CA ARG A 181 2.38 -7.02 22.02
C ARG A 181 3.72 -7.73 21.86
N LEU A 182 4.79 -6.94 21.85
CA LEU A 182 6.17 -7.41 21.85
C LEU A 182 6.89 -6.81 23.05
N THR A 183 7.48 -7.68 23.86
CA THR A 183 8.29 -7.30 25.02
C THR A 183 9.64 -8.04 24.98
N ALA A 184 10.56 -7.62 25.82
CA ALA A 184 11.74 -8.41 26.11
C ALA A 184 11.34 -9.67 26.93
N PRO A 185 12.19 -10.69 27.02
CA PRO A 185 11.88 -11.93 27.74
C PRO A 185 11.58 -11.72 29.25
N ASP A 186 12.08 -10.65 29.83
CA ASP A 186 11.82 -10.22 31.22
C ASP A 186 10.47 -9.49 31.40
N GLY A 187 9.69 -9.30 30.31
CA GLY A 187 8.41 -8.58 30.31
C GLY A 187 8.53 -7.07 30.13
N GLU A 188 9.76 -6.52 30.13
CA GLU A 188 9.99 -5.10 29.92
C GLU A 188 9.79 -4.71 28.45
N LYS A 189 9.61 -3.41 28.19
CA LYS A 189 9.51 -2.89 26.82
C LYS A 189 10.85 -3.00 26.10
N LEU A 190 10.82 -3.31 24.81
CA LEU A 190 12.03 -3.37 23.99
C LEU A 190 12.77 -2.03 23.99
N SER A 191 14.10 -2.08 24.14
CA SER A 191 14.92 -0.91 23.91
C SER A 191 14.84 -0.48 22.43
N TYR A 192 15.06 0.80 22.13
CA TYR A 192 15.04 1.30 20.76
C TYR A 192 16.04 0.53 19.86
N GLY A 193 17.27 0.30 20.36
CA GLY A 193 18.30 -0.45 19.63
C GLY A 193 17.90 -1.91 19.34
N ALA A 194 17.26 -2.59 20.29
CA ALA A 194 16.73 -3.92 20.07
C ALA A 194 15.61 -3.93 19.01
N GLY A 195 14.75 -2.90 19.02
CA GLY A 195 13.74 -2.69 18.00
C GLY A 195 14.32 -2.47 16.61
N VAL A 196 15.36 -1.64 16.47
CA VAL A 196 16.08 -1.41 15.22
C VAL A 196 16.72 -2.70 14.70
N ASN A 197 17.46 -3.41 15.56
CA ASN A 197 18.07 -4.69 15.18
C ASN A 197 17.03 -5.70 14.71
N ARG A 198 15.89 -5.79 15.41
CA ARG A 198 14.76 -6.62 15.00
C ARG A 198 14.21 -6.22 13.62
N TYR A 199 14.03 -4.91 13.38
CA TYR A 199 13.59 -4.39 12.09
C TYR A 199 14.55 -4.75 10.96
N LEU A 200 15.85 -4.55 11.14
CA LEU A 200 16.87 -4.87 10.15
C LEU A 200 16.93 -6.38 9.87
N ARG A 201 16.86 -7.22 10.91
CA ARG A 201 16.77 -8.67 10.74
C ARG A 201 15.52 -9.09 9.98
N MET A 202 14.37 -8.47 10.26
CA MET A 202 13.12 -8.71 9.53
C MET A 202 13.21 -8.24 8.08
N LEU A 203 13.83 -7.10 7.82
CA LEU A 203 14.04 -6.59 6.47
C LEU A 203 14.92 -7.55 5.65
N TRP A 204 15.98 -8.12 6.25
CA TRP A 204 16.90 -9.04 5.58
C TRP A 204 16.34 -10.45 5.46
N HIS A 205 15.91 -11.05 6.55
CA HIS A 205 15.49 -12.46 6.63
C HIS A 205 13.99 -12.68 6.34
N GLY A 206 13.17 -11.64 6.38
CA GLY A 206 11.73 -11.72 6.12
C GLY A 206 11.35 -11.17 4.75
N LEU A 207 11.80 -9.95 4.43
CA LEU A 207 11.45 -9.25 3.21
C LEU A 207 12.53 -9.31 2.13
N GLY A 208 13.73 -9.84 2.44
CA GLY A 208 14.83 -9.95 1.48
C GLY A 208 15.28 -8.61 0.90
N CYS A 209 15.18 -7.53 1.69
CA CYS A 209 15.48 -6.13 1.26
C CYS A 209 14.78 -5.71 -0.03
N TYR A 210 13.62 -6.29 -0.33
CA TYR A 210 12.83 -6.04 -1.56
C TYR A 210 13.56 -6.41 -2.86
N ILE A 211 14.65 -7.21 -2.79
CA ILE A 211 15.29 -7.78 -3.98
C ILE A 211 14.38 -8.90 -4.50
N PRO A 212 13.82 -8.82 -5.72
CA PRO A 212 12.69 -9.64 -6.16
C PRO A 212 12.85 -11.15 -5.92
N ILE A 213 13.91 -11.76 -6.46
CA ILE A 213 14.17 -13.21 -6.31
C ILE A 213 14.49 -13.56 -4.86
N TRP A 214 15.32 -12.75 -4.19
CA TRP A 214 15.70 -12.97 -2.80
C TRP A 214 14.52 -12.83 -1.86
N SER A 215 13.62 -11.88 -2.11
CA SER A 215 12.38 -11.71 -1.35
C SER A 215 11.50 -12.97 -1.42
N LEU A 216 11.34 -13.56 -2.60
CA LEU A 216 10.58 -14.81 -2.75
C LEU A 216 11.21 -15.96 -1.97
N VAL A 217 12.54 -16.10 -2.00
CA VAL A 217 13.25 -17.11 -1.23
C VAL A 217 13.06 -16.92 0.27
N GLN A 218 13.15 -15.68 0.75
CA GLN A 218 12.99 -15.37 2.18
C GLN A 218 11.53 -15.54 2.64
N LEU A 219 10.57 -15.15 1.83
CA LEU A 219 9.15 -15.38 2.12
C LEU A 219 8.84 -16.88 2.20
N TYR A 220 9.36 -17.68 1.26
CA TYR A 220 9.19 -19.13 1.30
C TYR A 220 9.82 -19.74 2.57
N ARG A 221 11.07 -19.34 2.92
CA ARG A 221 11.75 -19.79 4.15
C ARG A 221 10.99 -19.40 5.41
N SER A 222 10.45 -18.17 5.42
CA SER A 222 9.63 -17.68 6.53
C SER A 222 8.34 -18.48 6.67
N ALA A 223 7.66 -18.77 5.55
CA ALA A 223 6.46 -19.59 5.52
C ALA A 223 6.76 -21.04 5.99
N ALA A 224 7.87 -21.65 5.53
CA ALA A 224 8.28 -22.98 5.93
C ALA A 224 8.57 -23.05 7.43
N ARG A 225 9.29 -22.08 8.00
CA ARG A 225 9.51 -22.00 9.47
C ARG A 225 8.20 -21.88 10.23
N CYS A 226 7.27 -21.05 9.73
CA CYS A 226 5.95 -20.96 10.35
C CYS A 226 5.18 -22.29 10.30
N ALA A 227 5.25 -23.01 9.19
CA ALA A 227 4.62 -24.33 9.07
C ALA A 227 5.23 -25.37 10.01
N ASN A 228 6.55 -25.29 10.23
CA ASN A 228 7.28 -26.14 11.15
C ASN A 228 7.23 -25.67 12.62
N GLN A 229 6.51 -24.58 12.89
CA GLN A 229 6.42 -23.96 14.23
C GLN A 229 7.78 -23.49 14.78
N GLU A 230 8.70 -23.11 13.89
CA GLU A 230 10.01 -22.58 14.27
C GLU A 230 9.96 -21.07 14.47
N PRO A 231 10.74 -20.52 15.43
CA PRO A 231 10.83 -19.08 15.63
C PRO A 231 11.44 -18.39 14.41
N GLN A 232 10.99 -17.17 14.13
CA GLN A 232 11.58 -16.37 13.08
C GLN A 232 12.89 -15.74 13.55
N PRO A 233 13.90 -15.54 12.66
CA PRO A 233 15.21 -15.01 13.05
C PRO A 233 15.17 -13.62 13.71
N TRP A 234 14.14 -12.82 13.41
CA TRP A 234 13.95 -11.50 14.00
C TRP A 234 13.16 -11.52 15.32
N ASP A 235 12.65 -12.66 15.73
CA ASP A 235 11.94 -12.83 17.00
C ASP A 235 12.83 -13.47 18.10
N GLU A 236 14.11 -13.71 17.81
CA GLU A 236 15.09 -14.14 18.82
C GLU A 236 15.25 -13.07 19.91
N GLY A 237 15.12 -13.46 21.16
CA GLY A 237 15.23 -12.55 22.30
C GLY A 237 14.03 -11.61 22.49
N VAL A 238 12.87 -11.96 21.92
CA VAL A 238 11.63 -11.19 22.06
C VAL A 238 10.49 -12.09 22.49
N ALA A 239 9.75 -11.68 23.52
CA ALA A 239 8.51 -12.32 23.92
C ALA A 239 7.35 -11.71 23.11
N TYR A 240 6.62 -12.57 22.41
CA TYR A 240 5.49 -12.18 21.58
C TYR A 240 4.19 -12.68 22.20
N THR A 241 3.31 -11.77 22.61
CA THR A 241 2.02 -12.11 23.20
C THR A 241 0.89 -11.70 22.28
N ALA A 242 -0.10 -12.56 22.11
CA ALA A 242 -1.31 -12.28 21.35
C ALA A 242 -2.54 -12.55 22.21
N ALA A 243 -3.35 -11.53 22.43
CA ALA A 243 -4.63 -11.69 23.14
C ALA A 243 -5.56 -12.64 22.35
N PRO A 244 -6.48 -13.38 23.01
CA PRO A 244 -7.49 -14.15 22.33
C PRO A 244 -8.23 -13.31 21.28
N PHE A 245 -8.48 -13.89 20.10
CA PHE A 245 -9.18 -13.17 19.04
C PHE A 245 -10.62 -12.89 19.50
N ARG A 246 -10.99 -11.62 19.46
CA ARG A 246 -12.36 -11.17 19.72
C ARG A 246 -12.84 -10.32 18.54
N LEU A 247 -14.13 -10.39 18.22
CA LEU A 247 -14.73 -9.63 17.13
C LEU A 247 -14.41 -8.13 17.21
N ARG A 248 -14.28 -7.57 18.40
CA ARG A 248 -13.90 -6.17 18.62
C ARG A 248 -12.57 -5.78 17.94
N TYR A 249 -11.60 -6.69 17.86
CA TYR A 249 -10.32 -6.42 17.18
C TYR A 249 -10.50 -6.33 15.67
N ALA A 250 -11.32 -7.21 15.09
CA ALA A 250 -11.64 -7.16 13.68
C ALA A 250 -12.42 -5.88 13.34
N LEU A 251 -13.43 -5.54 14.13
CA LEU A 251 -14.22 -4.31 13.96
C LEU A 251 -13.34 -3.05 14.11
N ALA A 252 -12.49 -2.99 15.14
CA ALA A 252 -11.59 -1.86 15.32
C ALA A 252 -10.59 -1.74 14.16
N PHE A 253 -10.00 -2.85 13.71
CA PHE A 253 -9.08 -2.88 12.59
C PHE A 253 -9.74 -2.38 11.30
N THR A 254 -10.96 -2.89 10.99
CA THR A 254 -11.70 -2.47 9.80
C THR A 254 -12.13 -1.01 9.88
N ALA A 255 -12.65 -0.56 11.03
CA ALA A 255 -13.09 0.83 11.21
C ALA A 255 -11.93 1.83 11.10
N VAL A 256 -10.81 1.57 11.78
CA VAL A 256 -9.63 2.44 11.70
C VAL A 256 -9.01 2.37 10.31
N GLY A 257 -8.94 1.19 9.68
CA GLY A 257 -8.46 1.04 8.30
C GLY A 257 -9.31 1.84 7.31
N ALA A 258 -10.62 1.74 7.41
CA ALA A 258 -11.55 2.53 6.58
C ALA A 258 -11.38 4.03 6.83
N ALA A 259 -11.25 4.48 8.08
CA ALA A 259 -11.05 5.89 8.40
C ALA A 259 -9.72 6.43 7.83
N VAL A 260 -8.64 5.65 7.90
CA VAL A 260 -7.33 6.02 7.32
C VAL A 260 -7.44 6.12 5.80
N LEU A 261 -8.07 5.15 5.13
CA LEU A 261 -8.26 5.17 3.68
C LEU A 261 -9.13 6.36 3.24
N LEU A 262 -10.28 6.57 3.87
CA LEU A 262 -11.16 7.69 3.56
C LEU A 262 -10.47 9.04 3.82
N GLY A 263 -9.75 9.16 4.93
CA GLY A 263 -9.00 10.38 5.25
C GLY A 263 -7.91 10.68 4.23
N SER A 264 -7.16 9.66 3.78
CA SER A 264 -6.12 9.85 2.76
C SER A 264 -6.71 10.22 1.39
N GLU A 265 -7.83 9.61 1.01
CA GLU A 265 -8.52 9.96 -0.24
C GLU A 265 -9.07 11.38 -0.18
N SER A 266 -9.61 11.81 0.95
CA SER A 266 -10.05 13.20 1.14
C SER A 266 -8.90 14.20 0.98
N VAL A 267 -7.71 13.90 1.54
CA VAL A 267 -6.52 14.75 1.35
C VAL A 267 -6.08 14.77 -0.10
N ASN A 268 -6.09 13.62 -0.78
CA ASN A 268 -5.75 13.50 -2.20
C ASN A 268 -6.74 14.30 -3.07
N CYS A 269 -8.04 14.20 -2.81
CA CYS A 269 -9.06 15.00 -3.50
C CYS A 269 -8.86 16.50 -3.26
N ALA A 270 -8.63 16.90 -2.03
CA ALA A 270 -8.42 18.31 -1.68
C ALA A 270 -7.17 18.91 -2.36
N SER A 271 -6.08 18.11 -2.48
CA SER A 271 -4.83 18.58 -3.09
C SER A 271 -4.93 18.83 -4.59
N GLN A 272 -5.93 18.25 -5.26
CA GLN A 272 -6.18 18.42 -6.68
C GLN A 272 -7.01 19.70 -6.97
N LEU A 273 -7.69 20.24 -5.98
CA LEU A 273 -8.50 21.44 -6.13
C LEU A 273 -7.61 22.70 -6.19
N PRO A 274 -8.01 23.71 -7.02
CA PRO A 274 -7.27 24.95 -7.08
C PRO A 274 -7.36 25.72 -5.74
N PRO A 275 -6.38 26.61 -5.45
CA PRO A 275 -6.34 27.35 -4.18
C PRO A 275 -7.48 28.33 -4.02
N ASN A 276 -7.86 29.06 -5.08
CA ASN A 276 -8.97 30.00 -5.06
C ASN A 276 -10.24 29.31 -5.55
N ARG A 277 -11.34 29.47 -4.82
CA ARG A 277 -12.59 28.75 -5.08
C ARG A 277 -13.81 29.68 -5.01
N GLY A 278 -14.88 29.24 -5.69
CA GLY A 278 -16.11 30.02 -5.82
C GLY A 278 -16.05 30.98 -7.01
N GLU A 279 -16.50 32.19 -6.79
CA GLU A 279 -16.48 33.25 -7.80
C GLU A 279 -15.08 33.87 -7.88
N LEU A 280 -14.44 33.71 -9.00
CA LEU A 280 -13.05 34.13 -9.21
C LEU A 280 -12.95 35.53 -9.80
N THR A 281 -11.87 36.21 -9.49
CA THR A 281 -11.32 37.33 -10.28
C THR A 281 -10.36 36.80 -11.33
N VAL A 282 -9.94 37.63 -12.28
CA VAL A 282 -8.91 37.25 -13.30
C VAL A 282 -7.59 36.89 -12.64
N ALA A 283 -7.18 37.62 -11.59
CA ALA A 283 -5.95 37.34 -10.86
C ALA A 283 -5.99 36.00 -10.15
N GLU A 284 -7.11 35.65 -9.50
CA GLU A 284 -7.30 34.36 -8.84
C GLU A 284 -7.36 33.20 -9.85
N PHE A 285 -7.93 33.42 -11.05
CA PHE A 285 -7.87 32.44 -12.12
C PHE A 285 -6.42 32.21 -12.58
N ALA A 286 -5.65 33.30 -12.78
CA ALA A 286 -4.25 33.20 -13.19
C ALA A 286 -3.40 32.44 -12.14
N GLU A 287 -3.61 32.72 -10.85
CA GLU A 287 -2.95 31.97 -9.75
C GLU A 287 -3.34 30.48 -9.78
N ASN A 288 -4.65 30.18 -9.93
CA ASN A 288 -5.14 28.82 -10.08
C ASN A 288 -4.51 28.10 -11.28
N PHE A 289 -4.43 28.78 -12.42
CA PHE A 289 -3.86 28.24 -13.67
C PHE A 289 -2.38 27.86 -13.46
N ASN A 290 -1.58 28.77 -12.96
CA ASN A 290 -0.16 28.56 -12.70
C ASN A 290 0.05 27.43 -11.68
N ARG A 291 -0.75 27.40 -10.62
CA ARG A 291 -0.70 26.34 -9.59
C ARG A 291 -1.09 24.98 -10.17
N GLN A 292 -2.10 24.90 -11.01
CA GLN A 292 -2.52 23.64 -11.62
C GLN A 292 -1.48 23.15 -12.64
N ALA A 293 -0.86 24.05 -13.43
CA ALA A 293 0.24 23.70 -14.33
C ALA A 293 1.41 23.07 -13.55
N ASP A 294 1.83 23.70 -12.46
CA ASP A 294 2.87 23.14 -11.57
C ASP A 294 2.48 21.80 -10.98
N TYR A 295 1.25 21.67 -10.49
CA TYR A 295 0.75 20.45 -9.85
C TYR A 295 0.74 19.26 -10.82
N VAL A 296 0.26 19.44 -12.05
CA VAL A 296 0.28 18.37 -13.06
C VAL A 296 1.65 18.24 -13.76
N GLY A 297 2.49 19.27 -13.67
CA GLY A 297 3.80 19.36 -14.31
C GLY A 297 3.75 19.57 -15.78
N ALA A 298 2.76 20.32 -16.25
CA ALA A 298 2.69 20.78 -17.62
C ALA A 298 3.80 21.83 -17.86
N ASP A 299 4.64 21.59 -18.87
CA ASP A 299 5.60 22.60 -19.35
C ASP A 299 4.95 23.41 -20.47
N LEU A 300 4.20 24.42 -20.07
CA LEU A 300 3.44 25.26 -21.00
C LEU A 300 4.28 26.36 -21.69
N GLY A 301 5.57 26.47 -21.37
CA GLY A 301 6.44 27.48 -21.91
C GLY A 301 6.28 28.89 -21.31
N GLY A 302 5.33 29.08 -20.39
CA GLY A 302 5.03 30.37 -19.78
C GLY A 302 4.02 30.24 -18.63
N TYR A 303 3.56 31.39 -18.15
CA TYR A 303 2.58 31.51 -17.07
C TYR A 303 1.63 32.68 -17.31
N LEU A 304 0.54 32.74 -16.58
CA LEU A 304 -0.37 33.90 -16.56
C LEU A 304 0.04 34.86 -15.44
N ASP A 305 0.20 36.15 -15.76
CA ASP A 305 0.39 37.19 -14.76
C ASP A 305 -0.94 37.57 -14.07
N GLU A 306 -0.90 38.46 -13.08
CA GLU A 306 -2.08 38.90 -12.31
C GLU A 306 -3.18 39.56 -13.18
N THR A 307 -2.85 40.02 -14.38
CA THR A 307 -3.80 40.57 -15.34
C THR A 307 -4.43 39.51 -16.24
N GLY A 308 -3.99 38.25 -16.12
CA GLY A 308 -4.36 37.15 -17.00
C GLY A 308 -3.64 37.16 -18.36
N SER A 309 -2.58 37.98 -18.51
CA SER A 309 -1.77 38.02 -19.70
C SER A 309 -0.71 36.93 -19.70
N TRP A 310 -0.51 36.30 -20.87
CA TRP A 310 0.49 35.27 -21.04
C TRP A 310 1.92 35.87 -21.01
N GLN A 311 2.78 35.28 -20.15
CA GLN A 311 4.19 35.63 -20.04
C GLN A 311 5.04 34.42 -20.40
N GLU A 312 5.90 34.55 -21.42
CA GLU A 312 6.80 33.48 -21.83
C GLU A 312 7.99 33.37 -20.87
N VAL A 313 8.37 32.13 -20.54
CA VAL A 313 9.57 31.83 -19.76
C VAL A 313 10.63 31.25 -20.68
N PRO A 314 11.81 31.90 -20.80
CA PRO A 314 12.92 31.39 -21.60
C PRO A 314 13.32 29.99 -21.14
N ALA A 315 13.58 29.07 -22.09
CA ALA A 315 14.08 27.74 -21.75
C ALA A 315 15.40 27.84 -20.96
N PRO A 316 15.60 27.01 -19.91
CA PRO A 316 16.88 26.93 -19.23
C PRO A 316 18.01 26.60 -20.22
N PRO A 317 19.23 27.15 -20.03
CA PRO A 317 20.32 27.04 -21.02
C PRO A 317 20.80 25.62 -21.32
N ASN A 318 20.39 24.62 -20.54
CA ASN A 318 20.74 23.21 -20.72
C ASN A 318 19.55 22.32 -21.16
N VAL A 319 18.40 22.91 -21.42
CA VAL A 319 17.22 22.22 -21.93
C VAL A 319 17.05 22.69 -23.35
N ILE A 320 17.28 21.80 -24.32
CA ILE A 320 16.81 22.01 -25.68
C ILE A 320 15.30 21.80 -25.61
N ARG A 321 14.53 22.87 -25.42
CA ARG A 321 13.17 22.86 -25.89
C ARG A 321 13.29 22.70 -27.40
N PHE A 322 12.78 21.62 -27.93
CA PHE A 322 12.35 21.68 -29.31
C PHE A 322 11.13 22.61 -29.29
N ASP A 323 11.38 23.90 -29.37
CA ASP A 323 10.36 24.85 -29.79
C ASP A 323 10.00 24.40 -31.21
N MET A 324 9.07 23.49 -31.25
CA MET A 324 8.26 23.34 -32.45
C MET A 324 7.50 24.65 -32.45
N GLU A 325 7.97 25.57 -33.32
CA GLU A 325 7.58 26.98 -33.33
C GLU A 325 6.08 27.10 -33.14
N GLN A 326 5.66 27.36 -31.90
CA GLN A 326 4.34 27.91 -31.67
C GLN A 326 4.38 29.24 -32.40
N LEU A 327 3.54 29.39 -33.41
CA LEU A 327 3.46 30.62 -34.14
C LEU A 327 3.28 31.76 -33.15
N PRO A 328 4.25 32.71 -32.99
CA PRO A 328 4.22 33.70 -31.94
C PRO A 328 2.92 34.51 -32.01
N GLY A 329 2.14 34.47 -30.90
CA GLY A 329 0.89 35.22 -30.78
C GLY A 329 -0.37 34.49 -31.27
N ALA A 330 -0.28 33.20 -31.65
CA ALA A 330 -1.46 32.45 -32.14
C ALA A 330 -2.53 32.23 -31.05
N GLU A 331 -2.14 32.14 -29.77
CA GLU A 331 -3.07 31.83 -28.71
C GLU A 331 -3.24 32.95 -27.69
N GLN A 332 -4.49 33.30 -27.39
CA GLN A 332 -4.83 34.38 -26.48
C GLN A 332 -5.91 33.96 -25.49
N PHE A 333 -5.68 34.30 -24.21
CA PHE A 333 -6.72 34.27 -23.17
C PHE A 333 -7.55 35.58 -23.26
N ARG A 334 -8.87 35.45 -23.19
CA ARG A 334 -9.83 36.54 -23.01
C ARG A 334 -10.76 36.23 -21.87
N TYR A 335 -11.23 37.26 -21.19
CA TYR A 335 -12.04 37.13 -20.01
C TYR A 335 -13.31 37.97 -20.14
N THR A 336 -14.45 37.41 -19.70
CA THR A 336 -15.67 38.19 -19.46
C THR A 336 -15.80 38.39 -17.96
N VAL A 337 -15.95 39.66 -17.56
CA VAL A 337 -16.01 40.03 -16.13
C VAL A 337 -17.30 40.83 -15.93
N GLU A 338 -18.14 40.41 -14.97
CA GLU A 338 -19.35 41.09 -14.54
C GLU A 338 -19.24 41.38 -13.03
N ASP A 339 -19.48 42.59 -12.62
CA ASP A 339 -19.37 43.05 -11.23
C ASP A 339 -18.05 42.66 -10.52
N GLY A 340 -16.95 42.66 -11.30
CA GLY A 340 -15.60 42.26 -10.79
C GLY A 340 -15.36 40.78 -10.74
N ARG A 341 -16.29 39.92 -11.17
CA ARG A 341 -16.25 38.47 -11.13
C ARG A 341 -16.08 37.90 -12.52
N LEU A 342 -15.27 36.88 -12.64
CA LEU A 342 -14.98 36.19 -13.88
C LEU A 342 -16.16 35.27 -14.25
N THR A 343 -16.91 35.63 -15.30
CA THR A 343 -18.04 34.83 -15.80
C THR A 343 -17.67 33.93 -16.96
N ALA A 344 -16.66 34.31 -17.76
CA ALA A 344 -16.15 33.41 -18.79
C ALA A 344 -14.65 33.51 -18.99
N VAL A 345 -14.04 32.38 -19.35
CA VAL A 345 -12.65 32.27 -19.81
C VAL A 345 -12.67 31.72 -21.23
N ILE A 346 -12.01 32.40 -22.12
CA ILE A 346 -11.93 32.06 -23.53
C ILE A 346 -10.46 31.93 -23.93
N LEU A 347 -10.08 30.76 -24.45
CA LEU A 347 -8.78 30.54 -25.06
C LEU A 347 -9.02 30.38 -26.57
N SER A 348 -8.45 31.26 -27.35
CA SER A 348 -8.61 31.21 -28.81
C SER A 348 -7.26 31.31 -29.52
N GLY A 349 -7.17 30.68 -30.67
CA GLY A 349 -6.01 30.77 -31.55
C GLY A 349 -6.37 30.69 -33.01
N GLU A 350 -5.57 31.30 -33.85
CA GLU A 350 -5.77 31.35 -35.31
C GLU A 350 -4.41 31.27 -36.01
N VAL A 351 -4.36 30.43 -37.04
CA VAL A 351 -3.21 30.24 -37.91
C VAL A 351 -3.66 30.27 -39.34
N GLU A 352 -3.03 31.10 -40.17
CA GLU A 352 -3.36 31.24 -41.57
C GLU A 352 -2.12 31.24 -42.48
N ASN A 353 -2.29 30.69 -43.68
CA ASN A 353 -1.28 30.76 -44.75
C ASN A 353 0.13 30.34 -44.33
N THR A 354 0.23 29.22 -43.58
CA THR A 354 1.49 28.69 -43.09
C THR A 354 1.83 27.34 -43.72
N ALA A 355 3.12 27.10 -43.96
CA ALA A 355 3.66 25.80 -44.31
C ALA A 355 4.03 24.96 -43.05
N GLU A 356 3.96 25.59 -41.87
CA GLU A 356 4.36 24.96 -40.60
C GLU A 356 3.16 24.24 -39.95
N TRP A 357 3.44 23.17 -39.27
CA TRP A 357 2.45 22.47 -38.47
C TRP A 357 2.19 23.19 -37.15
N TYR A 358 0.99 23.06 -36.63
CA TYR A 358 0.54 23.71 -35.42
C TYR A 358 0.24 22.67 -34.35
N HIS A 359 0.79 22.89 -33.13
CA HIS A 359 0.47 22.06 -32.00
C HIS A 359 -0.77 22.58 -31.28
N LEU A 360 -1.79 21.73 -31.19
CA LEU A 360 -3.06 22.08 -30.56
C LEU A 360 -2.88 22.26 -29.04
N PRO A 361 -3.41 23.31 -28.41
CA PRO A 361 -3.14 23.67 -27.02
C PRO A 361 -3.94 22.86 -25.99
N THR A 362 -4.06 21.55 -26.18
CA THR A 362 -4.83 20.65 -25.30
C THR A 362 -4.37 20.72 -23.84
N GLU A 363 -3.07 20.83 -23.60
CA GLU A 363 -2.55 20.95 -22.22
C GLU A 363 -2.96 22.29 -21.58
N ARG A 364 -2.92 23.40 -22.33
CA ARG A 364 -3.40 24.70 -21.83
C ARG A 364 -4.90 24.70 -21.57
N MET A 365 -5.69 24.07 -22.45
CA MET A 365 -7.14 23.89 -22.24
C MET A 365 -7.40 23.07 -20.96
N ALA A 366 -6.70 21.96 -20.76
CA ALA A 366 -6.83 21.11 -19.58
C ALA A 366 -6.50 21.87 -18.30
N VAL A 367 -5.38 22.62 -18.26
CA VAL A 367 -4.99 23.43 -17.12
C VAL A 367 -5.99 24.56 -16.87
N ALA A 368 -6.49 25.24 -17.93
CA ALA A 368 -7.51 26.28 -17.80
C ALA A 368 -8.82 25.71 -17.22
N LEU A 369 -9.21 24.51 -17.67
CA LEU A 369 -10.38 23.81 -17.15
C LEU A 369 -10.20 23.49 -15.67
N MET A 370 -9.05 22.97 -15.26
CA MET A 370 -8.75 22.69 -13.85
C MET A 370 -8.75 23.99 -13.01
N ALA A 371 -8.26 25.10 -13.57
CA ALA A 371 -8.19 26.38 -12.88
C ALA A 371 -9.57 27.02 -12.68
N PHE A 372 -10.46 26.90 -13.64
CA PHE A 372 -11.78 27.56 -13.65
C PHE A 372 -12.90 26.62 -13.18
N ALA A 373 -13.07 25.47 -13.87
CA ALA A 373 -14.20 24.59 -13.61
C ALA A 373 -14.08 23.87 -12.24
N TRP A 374 -12.88 23.48 -11.82
CA TRP A 374 -12.67 22.83 -10.52
C TRP A 374 -12.64 23.82 -9.34
N ALA A 375 -12.56 25.12 -9.62
CA ALA A 375 -12.68 26.15 -8.61
C ALA A 375 -14.11 26.35 -8.09
N ARG A 376 -15.10 25.83 -8.79
CA ARG A 376 -16.51 26.03 -8.44
C ARG A 376 -16.86 25.35 -7.12
N GLU A 377 -17.88 25.86 -6.43
CA GLU A 377 -18.30 25.44 -5.09
C GLU A 377 -18.81 23.98 -5.02
N ASP A 378 -19.32 23.44 -6.13
CA ASP A 378 -19.82 22.07 -6.20
C ASP A 378 -18.71 21.00 -6.14
N ALA A 379 -17.46 21.36 -6.44
CA ALA A 379 -16.31 20.52 -6.21
C ALA A 379 -15.96 20.47 -4.72
N SER A 380 -16.19 19.34 -4.06
CA SER A 380 -16.00 19.22 -2.62
C SER A 380 -14.74 18.48 -2.24
N PHE A 381 -14.25 18.73 -1.03
CA PHE A 381 -13.17 17.98 -0.38
C PHE A 381 -13.40 16.45 -0.39
N TRP A 382 -14.66 15.98 -0.39
CA TRP A 382 -15.00 14.56 -0.38
C TRP A 382 -15.14 13.95 -1.77
N THR A 383 -15.64 14.73 -2.73
CA THR A 383 -15.89 14.24 -4.09
C THR A 383 -14.72 14.50 -5.03
N GLY A 384 -13.84 15.43 -4.67
CA GLY A 384 -12.73 15.86 -5.51
C GLY A 384 -13.19 16.57 -6.80
N PRO A 385 -12.24 16.81 -7.73
CA PRO A 385 -12.57 17.43 -9.01
C PRO A 385 -13.32 16.48 -9.94
N ARG A 386 -14.09 17.04 -10.83
CA ARG A 386 -14.82 16.29 -11.85
C ARG A 386 -13.90 15.87 -13.00
N LYS A 387 -13.47 14.61 -12.97
CA LYS A 387 -12.55 14.05 -13.97
C LYS A 387 -13.22 13.75 -15.33
N ASP A 388 -14.54 13.70 -15.39
CA ASP A 388 -15.33 13.55 -16.62
C ASP A 388 -15.09 14.69 -17.63
N GLN A 389 -14.85 15.92 -17.15
CA GLN A 389 -14.50 17.07 -17.96
C GLN A 389 -13.14 16.88 -18.67
N LEU A 390 -12.12 16.41 -17.95
CA LEU A 390 -10.82 16.10 -18.55
C LEU A 390 -10.90 14.91 -19.52
N ALA A 391 -11.66 13.87 -19.15
CA ALA A 391 -11.87 12.73 -20.04
C ALA A 391 -12.55 13.13 -21.36
N ALA A 392 -13.42 14.13 -21.33
CA ALA A 392 -14.03 14.67 -22.55
C ALA A 392 -13.02 15.45 -23.42
N LEU A 393 -12.07 16.17 -22.80
CA LEU A 393 -10.97 16.79 -23.56
C LEU A 393 -9.99 15.75 -24.13
N ASP A 394 -9.69 14.68 -23.38
CA ASP A 394 -8.83 13.60 -23.87
C ASP A 394 -9.43 12.81 -25.02
N ALA A 395 -10.78 12.75 -25.08
CA ALA A 395 -11.54 12.09 -26.15
C ALA A 395 -11.97 13.04 -27.27
N LEU A 396 -11.40 14.26 -27.30
CA LEU A 396 -11.81 15.33 -28.20
C LEU A 396 -11.58 14.98 -29.68
N ASP A 397 -12.63 15.09 -30.47
CA ASP A 397 -12.53 15.19 -31.92
C ASP A 397 -12.51 16.66 -32.32
N TRP A 398 -11.41 17.11 -32.91
CA TRP A 398 -11.21 18.48 -33.30
C TRP A 398 -12.08 18.91 -34.52
N GLU A 399 -12.62 17.94 -35.26
CA GLU A 399 -13.54 18.24 -36.36
C GLU A 399 -14.97 18.50 -35.86
N ASP A 400 -15.39 17.75 -34.84
CA ASP A 400 -16.73 17.85 -34.26
C ASP A 400 -16.83 18.89 -33.12
N GLY A 401 -15.69 19.30 -32.56
CA GLY A 401 -15.63 20.21 -31.43
C GLY A 401 -16.08 19.57 -30.10
N LEU A 402 -16.41 20.39 -29.12
CA LEU A 402 -16.87 19.95 -27.78
C LEU A 402 -18.04 20.83 -27.33
N SER A 403 -19.06 20.20 -26.76
CA SER A 403 -20.11 20.90 -26.02
C SER A 403 -20.52 20.12 -24.80
N LEU A 404 -20.19 20.66 -23.64
CA LEU A 404 -20.51 20.09 -22.33
C LEU A 404 -21.25 21.13 -21.50
N ARG A 405 -22.34 20.72 -20.85
CA ARG A 405 -23.04 21.53 -19.86
C ARG A 405 -23.17 20.79 -18.54
N GLN A 406 -22.72 21.45 -17.48
CA GLN A 406 -22.77 20.89 -16.12
C GLN A 406 -23.25 21.96 -15.14
N GLY A 407 -24.52 21.85 -14.74
CA GLY A 407 -25.17 22.87 -13.93
C GLY A 407 -25.27 24.18 -14.71
N ASP A 408 -24.66 25.21 -14.15
CA ASP A 408 -24.55 26.56 -14.72
C ASP A 408 -23.25 26.76 -15.55
N LEU A 409 -22.37 25.77 -15.62
CA LEU A 409 -21.13 25.83 -16.40
C LEU A 409 -21.34 25.22 -17.81
N ALA A 410 -21.08 26.01 -18.84
CA ALA A 410 -20.98 25.58 -20.21
C ALA A 410 -19.52 25.55 -20.65
N ILE A 411 -19.08 24.46 -21.27
CA ILE A 411 -17.74 24.27 -21.83
C ILE A 411 -17.93 23.96 -23.31
N THR A 412 -17.40 24.78 -24.17
CA THR A 412 -17.53 24.61 -25.64
C THR A 412 -16.15 24.74 -26.31
N LEU A 413 -15.94 23.96 -27.33
CA LEU A 413 -14.86 24.15 -28.30
C LEU A 413 -15.46 24.24 -29.69
N GLU A 414 -15.20 25.33 -30.36
CA GLU A 414 -15.55 25.56 -31.77
C GLU A 414 -14.26 25.58 -32.57
N THR A 415 -14.27 24.95 -33.74
CA THR A 415 -13.12 24.89 -34.64
C THR A 415 -13.52 25.26 -36.06
N GLU A 416 -12.67 26.00 -36.73
CA GLU A 416 -12.74 26.26 -38.16
C GLU A 416 -11.50 25.72 -38.84
N ASN A 417 -11.66 24.74 -39.71
CA ASN A 417 -10.56 24.08 -40.40
C ASN A 417 -10.69 24.22 -41.91
N LYS A 418 -9.73 24.85 -42.54
CA LYS A 418 -9.57 24.92 -43.98
C LYS A 418 -8.14 24.53 -44.36
N GLY A 419 -7.96 23.36 -44.94
CA GLY A 419 -6.66 22.94 -45.48
C GLY A 419 -5.63 22.44 -44.47
N PHE A 420 -6.07 22.01 -43.26
CA PHE A 420 -5.25 21.28 -42.30
C PHE A 420 -5.75 19.84 -42.10
N ALA A 421 -4.84 18.90 -42.06
CA ALA A 421 -5.11 17.56 -41.56
C ALA A 421 -4.84 17.55 -40.03
N VAL A 422 -5.89 17.29 -39.23
CA VAL A 422 -5.82 17.33 -37.78
C VAL A 422 -5.74 15.90 -37.24
N SER A 423 -4.75 15.62 -36.41
CA SER A 423 -4.64 14.36 -35.68
C SER A 423 -5.02 14.56 -34.21
N GLY A 424 -6.20 14.09 -33.82
CA GLY A 424 -6.68 14.14 -32.44
C GLY A 424 -5.76 13.38 -31.47
N THR A 425 -5.14 12.28 -31.93
CA THR A 425 -4.26 11.45 -31.11
C THR A 425 -2.91 12.11 -30.79
N THR A 426 -2.37 12.89 -31.73
CA THR A 426 -1.06 13.55 -31.55
C THR A 426 -1.19 15.03 -31.18
N GLY A 427 -2.38 15.60 -31.23
CA GLY A 427 -2.61 17.03 -30.97
C GLY A 427 -1.92 17.93 -31.98
N ILE A 428 -1.80 17.50 -33.27
CA ILE A 428 -1.07 18.22 -34.28
C ILE A 428 -1.99 18.51 -35.49
N ALA A 429 -1.99 19.74 -35.98
CA ALA A 429 -2.60 20.15 -37.22
C ALA A 429 -1.50 20.41 -38.26
N VAL A 430 -1.52 19.66 -39.36
CA VAL A 430 -0.52 19.75 -40.44
C VAL A 430 -1.18 20.38 -41.67
N PRO A 431 -0.63 21.45 -42.26
CA PRO A 431 -1.19 22.03 -43.46
C PRO A 431 -1.07 21.05 -44.64
N VAL A 432 -2.17 20.84 -45.32
CA VAL A 432 -2.24 20.03 -46.56
C VAL A 432 -1.70 20.83 -47.75
N ASN A 433 -1.87 22.14 -47.73
CA ASN A 433 -1.38 23.09 -48.71
C ASN A 433 -0.57 24.18 -47.98
N GLU A 434 0.54 24.65 -48.57
CA GLU A 434 1.39 25.69 -48.00
C GLU A 434 0.74 27.08 -48.00
N THR A 435 -0.27 27.28 -48.84
CA THR A 435 -1.00 28.54 -49.01
C THR A 435 -2.50 28.27 -49.05
N ASP A 436 -3.32 29.24 -48.68
CA ASP A 436 -4.79 29.14 -48.62
C ASP A 436 -5.25 28.09 -47.56
N ASN A 437 -4.57 28.07 -46.44
CA ASN A 437 -4.97 27.28 -45.26
C ASN A 437 -5.32 28.20 -44.10
N ARG A 438 -6.26 27.76 -43.26
CA ARG A 438 -6.66 28.43 -42.01
C ARG A 438 -7.14 27.41 -41.01
N PHE A 439 -6.61 27.51 -39.80
CA PHE A 439 -7.11 26.77 -38.66
C PHE A 439 -7.35 27.75 -37.51
N ALA A 440 -8.58 27.81 -37.03
CA ALA A 440 -8.95 28.62 -35.88
C ALA A 440 -9.72 27.78 -34.87
N PHE A 441 -9.52 28.05 -33.58
CA PHE A 441 -10.29 27.44 -32.53
C PHE A 441 -10.69 28.46 -31.47
N THR A 442 -11.80 28.19 -30.80
CA THR A 442 -12.28 28.96 -29.66
C THR A 442 -12.77 27.99 -28.58
N PHE A 443 -12.01 27.88 -27.48
CA PHE A 443 -12.38 27.12 -26.30
C PHE A 443 -12.96 28.08 -25.28
N THR A 444 -14.20 27.88 -24.90
CA THR A 444 -14.95 28.75 -23.98
C THR A 444 -15.44 27.97 -22.79
N MET A 445 -15.19 28.49 -21.60
CA MET A 445 -15.81 28.07 -20.35
C MET A 445 -16.60 29.25 -19.80
N ALA A 446 -17.92 29.14 -19.73
CA ALA A 446 -18.79 30.23 -19.30
C ALA A 446 -19.77 29.78 -18.23
N VAL A 447 -20.05 30.68 -17.29
CA VAL A 447 -21.11 30.52 -16.31
C VAL A 447 -22.38 31.13 -16.92
N GLU A 448 -23.35 30.25 -17.20
CA GLU A 448 -24.66 30.69 -17.66
C GLU A 448 -25.62 30.83 -16.48
N PRO A 449 -26.44 31.87 -16.42
CA PRO A 449 -27.37 32.13 -15.34
C PRO A 449 -28.48 31.09 -15.19
#